data_bf945fab6acee6423ffabf30ba483b91
#
_entry.id   bf945fab6acee6423ffabf30ba483b91
#
_cell.length_a   1.000
_cell.length_b   1.000
_cell.length_c   1.000
_cell.angle_alpha   90.00
_cell.angle_beta   90.00
_cell.angle_gamma   90.00
#
_symmetry.space_group_name_H-M   'P 1'
#
loop_
_entity.id
_entity.type
_entity.pdbx_description
1 polymer ?
#
loop_
_entity_poly.entity_id
_entity_poly.type
_entity_poly.pdbx_seq_one_letter_code
_entity_poly.pdbx_strand_id
1 'polypeptide(L)'
;SLFENVLFSNSTDPKTIQNNMDKFLEEIEIIRQRYFPQCWKYKQDRHAVSCYLYFYAPEINYIYRYREAEEFAKYTEFGFDLGSGESFSLPNYYKLCDIIVDALKEHEDLISKYKKLIKDNDKYYYDKSLHLLAFDLIYCCKTYNFYSGLEHKLKKDSIKEYKLEQLREKEKRDYEEKIDNLRNQIYKIESQMEEYGDISILNVEVNHKIYGVGTVVSQNVNKITVVFPDAEKKLN
;
A
#
# COMPACT_ATOMS: atom_id res chain seq x y z
N SER A 1 7.63 -17.27 17.69
CA SER A 1 8.90 -16.61 17.33
C SER A 1 8.61 -15.26 16.67
N LEU A 2 9.62 -14.40 16.53
CA LEU A 2 9.49 -13.12 15.83
C LEU A 2 9.16 -13.32 14.35
N PHE A 3 9.66 -14.36 13.76
CA PHE A 3 9.33 -14.73 12.38
C PHE A 3 7.84 -15.01 12.19
N GLU A 4 7.24 -15.83 13.01
CA GLU A 4 5.83 -16.22 12.92
C GLU A 4 4.89 -15.07 13.31
N ASN A 5 5.26 -14.32 14.36
CA ASN A 5 4.35 -13.32 14.93
C ASN A 5 4.40 -11.96 14.23
N VAL A 6 5.48 -11.66 13.50
CA VAL A 6 5.69 -10.35 12.89
C VAL A 6 5.94 -10.46 11.38
N LEU A 7 6.92 -11.26 10.95
CA LEU A 7 7.37 -11.26 9.57
C LEU A 7 6.45 -12.06 8.65
N PHE A 8 6.15 -13.31 9.03
CA PHE A 8 5.39 -14.22 8.19
C PHE A 8 3.89 -13.98 8.34
N SER A 9 3.28 -13.56 7.24
CA SER A 9 1.84 -13.35 7.16
C SER A 9 1.31 -13.96 5.86
N ASN A 10 0.04 -14.26 5.82
CA ASN A 10 -0.64 -14.73 4.61
C ASN A 10 -1.08 -13.56 3.71
N SER A 11 -0.59 -12.35 3.97
CA SER A 11 -0.92 -11.18 3.16
C SER A 11 -0.22 -11.25 1.81
N THR A 12 -0.96 -10.92 0.76
CA THR A 12 -0.44 -10.69 -0.60
C THR A 12 -0.27 -9.20 -0.90
N ASP A 13 -0.67 -8.32 0.02
CA ASP A 13 -0.52 -6.87 -0.14
C ASP A 13 0.91 -6.43 0.17
N PRO A 14 1.65 -5.89 -0.82
CA PRO A 14 3.04 -5.48 -0.63
C PRO A 14 3.26 -4.41 0.45
N LYS A 15 2.26 -3.56 0.72
CA LYS A 15 2.36 -2.56 1.82
C LYS A 15 2.33 -3.23 3.18
N THR A 16 1.45 -4.19 3.37
CA THR A 16 1.36 -4.98 4.60
C THR A 16 2.64 -5.78 4.80
N ILE A 17 3.18 -6.39 3.74
CA ILE A 17 4.45 -7.13 3.78
C ILE A 17 5.60 -6.19 4.15
N GLN A 18 5.65 -4.98 3.59
CA GLN A 18 6.66 -3.97 3.95
C GLN A 18 6.57 -3.56 5.42
N ASN A 19 5.38 -3.27 5.92
CA ASN A 19 5.19 -2.92 7.33
C ASN A 19 5.68 -4.02 8.27
N ASN A 20 5.41 -5.28 7.94
CA ASN A 20 5.90 -6.43 8.70
C ASN A 20 7.43 -6.56 8.62
N MET A 21 8.01 -6.35 7.43
CA MET A 21 9.46 -6.33 7.23
C MET A 21 10.15 -5.25 8.07
N ASP A 22 9.64 -4.02 8.04
CA ASP A 22 10.21 -2.89 8.76
C ASP A 22 10.10 -3.10 10.28
N LYS A 23 8.94 -3.54 10.76
CA LYS A 23 8.75 -3.91 12.17
C LYS A 23 9.68 -5.06 12.60
N PHE A 24 9.85 -6.09 11.78
CA PHE A 24 10.78 -7.18 12.06
C PHE A 24 12.22 -6.68 12.16
N LEU A 25 12.66 -5.79 11.27
CA LEU A 25 13.99 -5.21 11.29
C LEU A 25 14.24 -4.38 12.55
N GLU A 26 13.25 -3.61 13.00
CA GLU A 26 13.33 -2.85 14.26
C GLU A 26 13.47 -3.78 15.47
N GLU A 27 12.61 -4.76 15.60
CA GLU A 27 12.59 -5.66 16.76
C GLU A 27 13.84 -6.56 16.80
N ILE A 28 14.30 -7.08 15.66
CA ILE A 28 15.51 -7.91 15.62
C ILE A 28 16.77 -7.09 15.94
N GLU A 29 16.81 -5.80 15.58
CA GLU A 29 17.91 -4.91 15.91
C GLU A 29 17.95 -4.62 17.43
N ILE A 30 16.81 -4.43 18.08
CA ILE A 30 16.72 -4.30 19.54
C ILE A 30 17.26 -5.56 20.23
N ILE A 31 16.91 -6.75 19.74
CA ILE A 31 17.41 -8.03 20.25
C ILE A 31 18.94 -8.11 20.04
N ARG A 32 19.43 -7.78 18.84
CA ARG A 32 20.85 -7.79 18.53
C ARG A 32 21.63 -6.87 19.48
N GLN A 33 21.17 -5.64 19.67
CA GLN A 33 21.83 -4.68 20.56
C GLN A 33 21.85 -5.15 22.01
N ARG A 34 20.80 -5.81 22.47
CA ARG A 34 20.71 -6.32 23.85
C ARG A 34 21.68 -7.47 24.10
N TYR A 35 21.80 -8.42 23.18
CA TYR A 35 22.53 -9.66 23.39
C TYR A 35 23.89 -9.71 22.70
N PHE A 36 24.06 -8.96 21.60
CA PHE A 36 25.26 -8.98 20.77
C PHE A 36 25.68 -7.57 20.31
N PRO A 37 25.82 -6.60 21.21
CA PRO A 37 26.05 -5.20 20.87
C PRO A 37 27.28 -4.97 20.00
N GLN A 38 28.32 -5.76 20.19
CA GLN A 38 29.61 -5.63 19.46
C GLN A 38 29.60 -6.44 18.13
N CYS A 39 28.55 -7.24 17.88
CA CYS A 39 28.53 -8.12 16.72
C CYS A 39 27.65 -7.55 15.60
N TRP A 40 28.19 -6.58 14.86
CA TRP A 40 27.51 -5.99 13.72
C TRP A 40 27.17 -7.01 12.60
N LYS A 41 27.86 -8.15 12.53
CA LYS A 41 27.60 -9.23 11.56
C LYS A 41 26.20 -9.85 11.71
N TYR A 42 25.56 -9.70 12.87
CA TYR A 42 24.20 -10.18 13.10
C TYR A 42 23.12 -9.15 12.74
N LYS A 43 23.54 -7.97 12.26
CA LYS A 43 22.61 -6.99 11.75
C LYS A 43 21.89 -7.55 10.53
N GLN A 44 20.58 -7.54 10.58
CA GLN A 44 19.73 -7.90 9.44
C GLN A 44 19.46 -6.68 8.58
N ASP A 45 19.29 -6.92 7.29
CA ASP A 45 18.88 -5.91 6.32
C ASP A 45 17.70 -6.38 5.47
N ARG A 46 17.21 -5.52 4.62
CA ARG A 46 16.08 -5.86 3.74
C ARG A 46 16.38 -6.97 2.77
N HIS A 47 17.65 -7.14 2.36
CA HIS A 47 18.04 -8.26 1.54
C HIS A 47 17.84 -9.59 2.29
N ALA A 48 18.39 -9.72 3.49
CA ALA A 48 18.23 -10.92 4.30
C ALA A 48 16.75 -11.22 4.57
N VAL A 49 15.98 -10.20 4.96
CA VAL A 49 14.54 -10.38 5.25
C VAL A 49 13.76 -10.75 4.01
N SER A 50 14.07 -10.19 2.84
CA SER A 50 13.43 -10.58 1.59
C SER A 50 13.73 -12.04 1.20
N CYS A 51 14.92 -12.55 1.52
CA CYS A 51 15.22 -13.98 1.36
C CYS A 51 14.34 -14.84 2.27
N TYR A 52 14.16 -14.45 3.53
CA TYR A 52 13.27 -15.19 4.45
C TYR A 52 11.83 -15.22 3.94
N LEU A 53 11.32 -14.08 3.47
CA LEU A 53 9.99 -13.97 2.89
C LEU A 53 9.85 -14.83 1.63
N TYR A 54 10.84 -14.81 0.74
CA TYR A 54 10.84 -15.64 -0.45
C TYR A 54 10.84 -17.13 -0.11
N PHE A 55 11.68 -17.59 0.84
CA PHE A 55 11.67 -19.00 1.26
C PHE A 55 10.39 -19.41 1.98
N TYR A 56 9.71 -18.47 2.63
CA TYR A 56 8.42 -18.73 3.28
C TYR A 56 7.27 -18.87 2.27
N ALA A 57 7.17 -17.97 1.30
CA ALA A 57 6.13 -17.94 0.29
C ALA A 57 6.70 -17.42 -1.06
N PRO A 58 7.35 -18.30 -1.84
CA PRO A 58 8.04 -17.93 -3.07
C PRO A 58 7.09 -17.44 -4.18
N GLU A 59 5.82 -17.85 -4.13
CA GLU A 59 4.78 -17.42 -5.07
C GLU A 59 4.24 -16.02 -4.82
N ILE A 60 4.57 -15.42 -3.65
CA ILE A 60 4.11 -14.08 -3.27
C ILE A 60 5.28 -13.09 -3.26
N ASN A 61 6.46 -13.54 -2.81
CA ASN A 61 7.55 -12.66 -2.48
C ASN A 61 8.68 -12.69 -3.52
N TYR A 62 9.43 -11.60 -3.59
CA TYR A 62 10.64 -11.46 -4.38
C TYR A 62 11.86 -11.21 -3.50
N ILE A 63 13.01 -11.74 -3.91
CA ILE A 63 14.30 -11.43 -3.28
C ILE A 63 14.71 -10.02 -3.72
N TYR A 64 15.08 -9.17 -2.76
CA TYR A 64 15.48 -7.79 -2.99
C TYR A 64 16.97 -7.57 -2.76
N ARG A 65 17.62 -6.88 -3.67
CA ARG A 65 18.98 -6.42 -3.54
C ARG A 65 19.12 -5.00 -4.08
N TYR A 66 19.40 -4.06 -3.17
CA TYR A 66 19.28 -2.63 -3.45
C TYR A 66 20.02 -2.17 -4.70
N ARG A 67 21.35 -2.38 -4.75
CA ARG A 67 22.17 -1.84 -5.85
C ARG A 67 21.82 -2.42 -7.21
N GLU A 68 21.49 -3.68 -7.24
CA GLU A 68 21.10 -4.40 -8.45
C GLU A 68 19.74 -3.93 -8.94
N ALA A 69 18.77 -3.80 -8.03
CA ALA A 69 17.43 -3.34 -8.35
C ALA A 69 17.40 -1.87 -8.80
N GLU A 70 18.13 -0.99 -8.08
CA GLU A 70 18.24 0.43 -8.44
C GLU A 70 18.84 0.62 -9.84
N GLU A 71 19.93 -0.08 -10.13
CA GLU A 71 20.61 0.01 -11.42
C GLU A 71 19.74 -0.56 -12.54
N PHE A 72 19.07 -1.70 -12.31
CA PHE A 72 18.14 -2.28 -13.27
C PHE A 72 16.98 -1.33 -13.56
N ALA A 73 16.33 -0.79 -12.54
CA ALA A 73 15.24 0.18 -12.68
C ALA A 73 15.67 1.41 -13.49
N LYS A 74 16.90 1.89 -13.25
CA LYS A 74 17.48 3.01 -13.96
C LYS A 74 17.71 2.72 -15.45
N TYR A 75 18.30 1.58 -15.79
CA TYR A 75 18.60 1.23 -17.19
C TYR A 75 17.37 0.79 -17.99
N THR A 76 16.34 0.29 -17.32
CA THR A 76 15.05 -0.06 -17.94
C THR A 76 14.07 1.11 -17.97
N GLU A 77 14.49 2.31 -17.52
CA GLU A 77 13.64 3.51 -17.43
C GLU A 77 12.35 3.25 -16.63
N PHE A 78 12.45 2.42 -15.57
CA PHE A 78 11.30 2.12 -14.72
C PHE A 78 10.78 3.39 -14.06
N GLY A 79 9.50 3.68 -14.29
CA GLY A 79 8.89 4.97 -13.95
C GLY A 79 8.65 5.22 -12.45
N PHE A 80 8.93 4.28 -11.54
CA PHE A 80 8.68 4.42 -10.11
C PHE A 80 9.99 4.42 -9.31
N ASP A 81 10.07 5.31 -8.31
CA ASP A 81 11.20 5.34 -7.39
C ASP A 81 11.14 4.14 -6.42
N LEU A 82 12.20 3.35 -6.40
CA LEU A 82 12.33 2.25 -5.44
C LEU A 82 12.64 2.76 -4.03
N GLY A 83 13.13 3.99 -3.92
CA GLY A 83 13.57 4.57 -2.66
C GLY A 83 14.77 3.86 -2.06
N SER A 84 15.26 4.38 -0.94
CA SER A 84 16.38 3.79 -0.19
C SER A 84 16.26 4.10 1.30
N GLY A 85 16.83 3.27 2.18
CA GLY A 85 16.73 3.47 3.61
C GLY A 85 15.26 3.57 4.06
N GLU A 86 14.87 4.68 4.66
CA GLU A 86 13.50 4.91 5.15
C GLU A 86 12.49 5.13 4.03
N SER A 87 12.95 5.63 2.86
CA SER A 87 12.07 5.87 1.71
C SER A 87 11.87 4.63 0.82
N PHE A 88 12.43 3.47 1.18
CA PHE A 88 12.29 2.26 0.40
C PHE A 88 10.82 1.86 0.22
N SER A 89 10.46 1.49 -1.01
CA SER A 89 9.12 1.06 -1.39
C SER A 89 9.12 -0.37 -1.92
N LEU A 90 8.74 -1.32 -1.09
CA LEU A 90 8.52 -2.71 -1.50
C LEU A 90 7.43 -2.84 -2.58
N PRO A 91 6.31 -2.10 -2.50
CA PRO A 91 5.31 -2.11 -3.56
C PRO A 91 5.86 -1.74 -4.93
N ASN A 92 6.72 -0.71 -5.01
CA ASN A 92 7.33 -0.31 -6.27
C ASN A 92 8.33 -1.37 -6.77
N TYR A 93 9.07 -1.99 -5.87
CA TYR A 93 9.97 -3.09 -6.22
C TYR A 93 9.20 -4.31 -6.74
N TYR A 94 8.11 -4.70 -6.09
CA TYR A 94 7.27 -5.81 -6.54
C TYR A 94 6.67 -5.51 -7.91
N LYS A 95 6.19 -4.29 -8.15
CA LYS A 95 5.71 -3.85 -9.46
C LYS A 95 6.78 -3.98 -10.55
N LEU A 96 8.04 -3.64 -10.26
CA LEU A 96 9.16 -3.86 -11.18
C LEU A 96 9.32 -5.35 -11.50
N CYS A 97 9.31 -6.20 -10.46
CA CYS A 97 9.47 -7.65 -10.62
C CYS A 97 8.30 -8.28 -11.38
N ASP A 98 7.06 -7.83 -11.14
CA ASP A 98 5.87 -8.30 -11.86
C ASP A 98 5.98 -8.01 -13.36
N ILE A 99 6.44 -6.81 -13.74
CA ILE A 99 6.70 -6.45 -15.14
C ILE A 99 7.77 -7.38 -15.76
N ILE A 100 8.82 -7.70 -15.01
CA ILE A 100 9.86 -8.62 -15.46
C ILE A 100 9.29 -10.02 -15.65
N VAL A 101 8.50 -10.52 -14.69
CA VAL A 101 7.85 -11.83 -14.77
C VAL A 101 6.93 -11.92 -15.98
N ASP A 102 6.15 -10.88 -16.26
CA ASP A 102 5.26 -10.86 -17.41
C ASP A 102 6.05 -10.83 -18.73
N ALA A 103 7.11 -10.03 -18.81
CA ALA A 103 8.01 -10.05 -19.96
C ALA A 103 8.69 -11.43 -20.14
N LEU A 104 9.13 -12.08 -19.06
CA LEU A 104 9.73 -13.42 -19.13
C LEU A 104 8.74 -14.46 -19.67
N LYS A 105 7.46 -14.39 -19.30
CA LYS A 105 6.41 -15.30 -19.80
C LYS A 105 6.21 -15.19 -21.31
N GLU A 106 6.44 -14.01 -21.90
CA GLU A 106 6.35 -13.79 -23.35
C GLU A 106 7.51 -14.43 -24.14
N HIS A 107 8.62 -14.79 -23.45
CA HIS A 107 9.81 -15.39 -24.06
C HIS A 107 9.84 -16.92 -23.89
N GLU A 108 9.00 -17.64 -24.66
CA GLU A 108 8.85 -19.10 -24.56
C GLU A 108 10.18 -19.86 -24.72
N ASP A 109 11.07 -19.42 -25.61
CA ASP A 109 12.38 -20.03 -25.83
C ASP A 109 13.26 -19.96 -24.57
N LEU A 110 13.26 -18.83 -23.88
CA LEU A 110 14.01 -18.64 -22.64
C LEU A 110 13.44 -19.54 -21.53
N ILE A 111 12.12 -19.54 -21.37
CA ILE A 111 11.45 -20.38 -20.39
C ILE A 111 11.66 -21.87 -20.66
N SER A 112 11.64 -22.29 -21.92
CA SER A 112 11.92 -23.67 -22.30
C SER A 112 13.35 -24.09 -21.94
N LYS A 113 14.36 -23.25 -22.23
CA LYS A 113 15.75 -23.46 -21.83
C LYS A 113 15.93 -23.51 -20.32
N TYR A 114 15.29 -22.60 -19.61
CA TYR A 114 15.29 -22.56 -18.13
C TYR A 114 14.71 -23.86 -17.54
N LYS A 115 13.54 -24.29 -18.00
CA LYS A 115 12.92 -25.55 -17.56
C LYS A 115 13.80 -26.76 -17.83
N LYS A 116 14.46 -26.82 -18.99
CA LYS A 116 15.39 -27.90 -19.35
C LYS A 116 16.58 -27.91 -18.40
N LEU A 117 17.21 -26.77 -18.16
CA LEU A 117 18.36 -26.65 -17.26
C LEU A 117 18.02 -27.16 -15.84
N ILE A 118 16.85 -26.80 -15.32
CA ILE A 118 16.40 -27.25 -13.99
C ILE A 118 16.11 -28.75 -13.98
N LYS A 119 15.42 -29.27 -15.02
CA LYS A 119 15.08 -30.69 -15.12
C LYS A 119 16.31 -31.59 -15.24
N ASP A 120 17.34 -31.12 -15.92
CA ASP A 120 18.58 -31.87 -16.13
C ASP A 120 19.50 -31.82 -14.88
N ASN A 121 19.11 -31.14 -13.82
CA ASN A 121 19.92 -30.97 -12.61
C ASN A 121 19.08 -30.96 -11.33
N ASP A 122 19.05 -32.07 -10.61
CA ASP A 122 18.29 -32.26 -9.36
C ASP A 122 18.66 -31.30 -8.21
N LYS A 123 19.74 -30.52 -8.38
CA LYS A 123 20.17 -29.53 -7.37
C LYS A 123 19.48 -28.19 -7.51
N TYR A 124 18.74 -27.96 -8.59
CA TYR A 124 18.06 -26.69 -8.83
C TYR A 124 16.59 -26.78 -8.47
N TYR A 125 16.12 -25.74 -7.80
CA TYR A 125 14.71 -25.54 -7.52
C TYR A 125 14.00 -24.88 -8.70
N TYR A 126 12.92 -25.49 -9.17
CA TYR A 126 12.06 -24.88 -10.20
C TYR A 126 11.01 -23.98 -9.56
N ASP A 127 11.24 -22.70 -9.64
CA ASP A 127 10.26 -21.68 -9.24
C ASP A 127 9.21 -21.48 -10.34
N LYS A 128 7.99 -21.97 -10.09
CA LYS A 128 6.87 -21.87 -11.03
C LYS A 128 6.38 -20.42 -11.21
N SER A 129 6.56 -19.59 -10.20
CA SER A 129 6.18 -18.17 -10.23
C SER A 129 7.13 -17.32 -11.06
N LEU A 130 8.34 -17.82 -11.34
CA LEU A 130 9.44 -17.12 -12.01
C LEU A 130 10.02 -15.95 -11.19
N HIS A 131 9.69 -15.85 -9.90
CA HIS A 131 10.18 -14.79 -9.05
C HIS A 131 11.69 -14.85 -8.82
N LEU A 132 12.23 -16.08 -8.69
CA LEU A 132 13.68 -16.28 -8.61
C LEU A 132 14.36 -15.92 -9.94
N LEU A 133 13.76 -16.30 -11.06
CA LEU A 133 14.31 -15.97 -12.39
C LEU A 133 14.29 -14.45 -12.64
N ALA A 134 13.27 -13.74 -12.17
CA ALA A 134 13.24 -12.28 -12.22
C ALA A 134 14.36 -11.65 -11.38
N PHE A 135 14.61 -12.17 -10.17
CA PHE A 135 15.75 -11.74 -9.36
C PHE A 135 17.09 -12.05 -10.05
N ASP A 136 17.25 -13.26 -10.61
CA ASP A 136 18.46 -13.65 -11.32
C ASP A 136 18.74 -12.73 -12.52
N LEU A 137 17.70 -12.33 -13.26
CA LEU A 137 17.84 -11.37 -14.36
C LEU A 137 18.39 -10.03 -13.85
N ILE A 138 17.77 -9.46 -12.81
CA ILE A 138 18.22 -8.21 -12.19
C ILE A 138 19.69 -8.33 -11.73
N TYR A 139 20.02 -9.42 -11.07
CA TYR A 139 21.37 -9.68 -10.55
C TYR A 139 22.39 -9.85 -11.67
N CYS A 140 22.09 -10.66 -12.69
CA CYS A 140 22.97 -10.95 -13.81
C CYS A 140 23.25 -9.71 -14.66
N CYS A 141 22.26 -8.87 -14.90
CA CYS A 141 22.43 -7.63 -15.66
C CYS A 141 23.56 -6.77 -15.10
N LYS A 142 23.61 -6.62 -13.77
CA LYS A 142 24.70 -5.88 -13.10
C LYS A 142 25.99 -6.66 -13.04
N THR A 143 25.93 -7.92 -12.61
CA THR A 143 27.12 -8.75 -12.35
C THR A 143 27.92 -9.00 -13.61
N TYR A 144 27.25 -9.20 -14.74
CA TYR A 144 27.89 -9.45 -16.05
C TYR A 144 27.92 -8.21 -16.95
N ASN A 145 27.59 -7.03 -16.40
CA ASN A 145 27.62 -5.74 -17.12
C ASN A 145 26.83 -5.77 -18.44
N PHE A 146 25.63 -6.32 -18.43
CA PHE A 146 24.74 -6.36 -19.62
C PHE A 146 24.26 -4.97 -20.05
N TYR A 147 24.50 -3.95 -19.23
CA TYR A 147 24.24 -2.54 -19.56
C TYR A 147 25.32 -1.91 -20.45
N SER A 148 26.43 -2.62 -20.72
CA SER A 148 27.52 -2.12 -21.57
C SER A 148 26.99 -1.74 -22.96
N GLY A 149 27.19 -0.49 -23.36
CA GLY A 149 26.68 0.05 -24.63
C GLY A 149 25.26 0.60 -24.58
N LEU A 150 24.56 0.49 -23.45
CA LEU A 150 23.29 1.17 -23.24
C LEU A 150 23.60 2.60 -22.75
N GLU A 151 23.26 3.61 -23.56
CA GLU A 151 23.31 4.98 -23.11
C GLU A 151 22.09 5.28 -22.23
N HIS A 152 22.34 5.60 -20.97
CA HIS A 152 21.30 6.05 -20.08
C HIS A 152 20.96 7.52 -20.34
N LYS A 153 19.96 7.78 -21.16
CA LYS A 153 19.37 9.10 -21.36
C LYS A 153 18.15 9.28 -20.47
N LEU A 154 18.36 9.49 -19.17
CA LEU A 154 17.31 10.13 -18.37
C LEU A 154 17.14 11.57 -18.92
N LYS A 155 16.16 11.75 -19.79
CA LYS A 155 15.72 13.09 -20.16
C LYS A 155 15.25 13.77 -18.88
N LYS A 156 15.80 14.98 -18.59
CA LYS A 156 15.36 15.78 -17.42
C LYS A 156 13.83 16.02 -17.40
N ASP A 157 13.20 15.94 -18.56
CA ASP A 157 11.76 16.12 -18.72
C ASP A 157 10.94 14.91 -18.25
N SER A 158 11.41 13.67 -18.47
CA SER A 158 10.72 12.46 -17.98
C SER A 158 10.74 12.36 -16.45
N ILE A 159 11.79 12.85 -15.78
CA ILE A 159 11.85 12.92 -14.31
C ILE A 159 10.81 13.93 -13.78
N LYS A 160 10.59 15.04 -14.49
CA LYS A 160 9.58 16.03 -14.08
C LYS A 160 8.16 15.51 -14.29
N GLU A 161 7.90 14.89 -15.44
CA GLU A 161 6.60 14.26 -15.72
C GLU A 161 6.29 13.15 -14.72
N TYR A 162 7.26 12.28 -14.45
CA TYR A 162 7.14 11.23 -13.45
C TYR A 162 6.84 11.76 -12.05
N LYS A 163 7.59 12.78 -11.58
CA LYS A 163 7.32 13.41 -10.28
C LYS A 163 5.94 14.06 -10.22
N LEU A 164 5.50 14.65 -11.34
CA LEU A 164 4.18 15.25 -11.44
C LEU A 164 3.08 14.18 -11.39
N GLU A 165 3.30 13.04 -12.03
CA GLU A 165 2.36 11.92 -12.02
C GLU A 165 2.26 11.27 -10.63
N GLN A 166 3.38 11.09 -9.93
CA GLN A 166 3.41 10.65 -8.54
C GLN A 166 2.65 11.60 -7.59
N LEU A 167 2.80 12.90 -7.80
CA LEU A 167 2.04 13.90 -7.04
C LEU A 167 0.54 13.78 -7.32
N ARG A 168 0.13 13.64 -8.57
CA ARG A 168 -1.27 13.45 -8.96
C ARG A 168 -1.86 12.16 -8.38
N GLU A 169 -1.13 11.06 -8.42
CA GLU A 169 -1.58 9.78 -7.83
C GLU A 169 -1.69 9.87 -6.31
N LYS A 170 -0.78 10.60 -5.64
CA LYS A 170 -0.88 10.86 -4.21
C LYS A 170 -2.10 11.72 -3.88
N GLU A 171 -2.27 12.83 -4.59
CA GLU A 171 -3.44 13.70 -4.42
C GLU A 171 -4.74 12.95 -4.66
N LYS A 172 -4.81 12.09 -5.68
CA LYS A 172 -5.98 11.25 -5.97
C LYS A 172 -6.31 10.33 -4.80
N ARG A 173 -5.31 9.65 -4.22
CA ARG A 173 -5.50 8.79 -3.03
C ARG A 173 -5.98 9.58 -1.83
N ASP A 174 -5.38 10.75 -1.59
CA ASP A 174 -5.78 11.64 -0.49
C ASP A 174 -7.23 12.13 -0.65
N TYR A 175 -7.69 12.36 -1.90
CA TYR A 175 -9.08 12.69 -2.19
C TYR A 175 -10.03 11.49 -2.04
N GLU A 176 -9.65 10.30 -2.48
CA GLU A 176 -10.42 9.06 -2.32
C GLU A 176 -10.64 8.76 -0.83
N GLU A 177 -9.60 8.88 -0.01
CA GLU A 177 -9.71 8.71 1.44
C GLU A 177 -10.65 9.76 2.09
N LYS A 178 -10.57 11.02 1.65
CA LYS A 178 -11.50 12.07 2.11
C LYS A 178 -12.93 11.79 1.71
N ILE A 179 -13.16 11.31 0.48
CA ILE A 179 -14.49 10.93 -0.02
C ILE A 179 -15.08 9.81 0.83
N ASP A 180 -14.30 8.78 1.14
CA ASP A 180 -14.76 7.65 1.93
C ASP A 180 -15.05 8.07 3.39
N ASN A 181 -14.25 8.96 3.95
CA ASN A 181 -14.51 9.54 5.26
C ASN A 181 -15.81 10.36 5.28
N LEU A 182 -16.05 11.16 4.25
CA LEU A 182 -17.29 11.94 4.12
C LEU A 182 -18.52 11.04 3.92
N ARG A 183 -18.41 9.98 3.11
CA ARG A 183 -19.49 8.98 2.94
C ARG A 183 -19.84 8.32 4.27
N ASN A 184 -18.84 7.95 5.06
CA ASN A 184 -19.06 7.37 6.38
C ASN A 184 -19.71 8.37 7.36
N GLN A 185 -19.40 9.66 7.26
CA GLN A 185 -20.06 10.70 8.06
C GLN A 185 -21.50 10.89 7.62
N ILE A 186 -21.78 10.93 6.32
CA ILE A 186 -23.14 11.02 5.76
C ILE A 186 -23.97 9.83 6.25
N TYR A 187 -23.45 8.62 6.11
CA TYR A 187 -24.15 7.41 6.57
C TYR A 187 -24.51 7.44 8.05
N LYS A 188 -23.57 7.94 8.90
CA LYS A 188 -23.85 8.10 10.34
C LYS A 188 -24.93 9.11 10.60
N ILE A 189 -24.94 10.25 9.87
CA ILE A 189 -25.95 11.29 10.00
C ILE A 189 -27.30 10.77 9.52
N GLU A 190 -27.37 10.08 8.39
CA GLU A 190 -28.58 9.49 7.85
C GLU A 190 -29.16 8.45 8.81
N SER A 191 -28.33 7.57 9.39
CA SER A 191 -28.77 6.60 10.39
C SER A 191 -29.32 7.28 11.66
N GLN A 192 -28.70 8.38 12.09
CA GLN A 192 -29.22 9.18 13.20
C GLN A 192 -30.54 9.88 12.83
N MET A 193 -30.67 10.37 11.60
CA MET A 193 -31.91 10.99 11.13
C MET A 193 -33.07 9.97 11.04
N GLU A 194 -32.79 8.72 10.64
CA GLU A 194 -33.77 7.65 10.67
C GLU A 194 -34.22 7.33 12.10
N GLU A 195 -33.28 7.28 13.05
CA GLU A 195 -33.58 7.06 14.46
C GLU A 195 -34.39 8.20 15.07
N TYR A 196 -34.15 9.46 14.68
CA TYR A 196 -34.91 10.63 15.13
C TYR A 196 -36.16 10.91 14.28
N GLY A 197 -36.24 10.41 13.06
CA GLY A 197 -37.35 10.63 12.15
C GLY A 197 -38.69 10.07 12.63
N ASP A 198 -38.64 9.04 13.48
CA ASP A 198 -39.84 8.43 14.10
C ASP A 198 -40.28 9.10 15.41
N ILE A 199 -39.52 10.07 15.89
CA ILE A 199 -39.89 10.81 17.11
C ILE A 199 -40.89 11.93 16.74
N SER A 200 -42.15 11.68 16.97
CA SER A 200 -43.19 12.72 16.88
C SER A 200 -43.08 13.69 18.06
N ILE A 201 -42.79 14.95 17.75
CA ILE A 201 -42.84 16.02 18.74
C ILE A 201 -44.15 16.82 18.67
N LEU A 202 -45.20 16.26 18.03
CA LEU A 202 -46.51 16.85 18.01
C LEU A 202 -47.06 16.96 19.45
N ASN A 203 -47.68 18.11 19.77
CA ASN A 203 -48.21 18.47 21.09
C ASN A 203 -47.14 18.67 22.19
N VAL A 204 -45.84 18.72 21.81
CA VAL A 204 -44.80 19.09 22.78
C VAL A 204 -44.77 20.60 22.94
N GLU A 205 -44.63 21.06 24.20
CA GLU A 205 -44.43 22.47 24.49
C GLU A 205 -42.97 22.85 24.21
N VAL A 206 -42.78 23.95 23.49
CA VAL A 206 -41.43 24.50 23.19
C VAL A 206 -41.37 25.95 23.69
N ASN A 207 -40.20 26.32 24.22
CA ASN A 207 -39.96 27.68 24.69
C ASN A 207 -39.03 28.42 23.72
N HIS A 208 -39.57 29.41 23.05
CA HIS A 208 -38.82 30.24 22.09
C HIS A 208 -38.47 31.60 22.73
N LYS A 209 -37.20 32.04 22.58
CA LYS A 209 -36.66 33.25 23.20
C LYS A 209 -37.48 34.51 22.94
N ILE A 210 -38.16 34.62 21.81
CA ILE A 210 -38.89 35.81 21.38
C ILE A 210 -40.40 35.61 21.55
N TYR A 211 -40.92 34.41 21.30
CA TYR A 211 -42.38 34.16 21.25
C TYR A 211 -42.92 33.46 22.48
N GLY A 212 -42.04 33.13 23.46
CA GLY A 212 -42.42 32.46 24.69
C GLY A 212 -42.74 30.97 24.50
N VAL A 213 -43.65 30.44 25.30
CA VAL A 213 -44.06 29.03 25.27
C VAL A 213 -45.14 28.84 24.21
N GLY A 214 -44.94 27.83 23.35
CA GLY A 214 -45.88 27.44 22.32
C GLY A 214 -45.96 25.94 22.17
N THR A 215 -47.00 25.42 21.48
CA THR A 215 -47.24 23.99 21.27
C THR A 215 -46.98 23.64 19.82
N VAL A 216 -46.22 22.54 19.56
CA VAL A 216 -45.99 22.03 18.21
C VAL A 216 -47.25 21.39 17.65
N VAL A 217 -47.77 21.93 16.56
CA VAL A 217 -49.00 21.47 15.92
C VAL A 217 -48.76 20.72 14.58
N SER A 218 -47.58 20.90 14.00
CA SER A 218 -47.18 20.19 12.78
C SER A 218 -45.66 19.99 12.72
N GLN A 219 -45.24 18.84 12.22
CA GLN A 219 -43.85 18.47 12.06
C GLN A 219 -43.61 17.95 10.63
N ASN A 220 -42.58 18.48 9.98
CA ASN A 220 -42.00 17.97 8.76
C ASN A 220 -40.51 17.79 8.96
N VAL A 221 -39.81 17.05 8.07
CA VAL A 221 -38.40 16.67 8.19
C VAL A 221 -37.46 17.82 8.65
N ASN A 222 -37.74 19.06 8.24
CA ASN A 222 -36.85 20.20 8.53
C ASN A 222 -37.60 21.38 9.17
N LYS A 223 -38.88 21.28 9.49
CA LYS A 223 -39.68 22.41 9.99
C LYS A 223 -40.76 21.94 10.94
N ILE A 224 -40.95 22.71 11.97
CA ILE A 224 -42.09 22.57 12.88
C ILE A 224 -42.96 23.79 12.81
N THR A 225 -44.27 23.58 12.93
CA THR A 225 -45.22 24.69 13.15
C THR A 225 -45.58 24.71 14.62
N VAL A 226 -45.41 25.86 15.23
CA VAL A 226 -45.67 26.09 16.66
C VAL A 226 -46.74 27.15 16.81
N VAL A 227 -47.74 26.87 17.60
CA VAL A 227 -48.76 27.85 17.99
C VAL A 227 -48.35 28.49 19.33
N PHE A 228 -48.09 29.77 19.28
CA PHE A 228 -47.80 30.61 20.43
C PHE A 228 -49.11 31.39 20.80
N PRO A 229 -49.17 31.99 22.01
CA PRO A 229 -50.37 32.70 22.41
C PRO A 229 -50.87 33.78 21.45
N ASP A 230 -49.93 34.44 20.77
CA ASP A 230 -50.24 35.57 19.87
C ASP A 230 -50.15 35.25 18.38
N ALA A 231 -49.58 34.12 17.96
CA ALA A 231 -49.40 33.78 16.55
C ALA A 231 -48.90 32.32 16.30
N GLU A 232 -49.24 31.77 15.16
CA GLU A 232 -48.63 30.56 14.62
C GLU A 232 -47.33 30.90 13.89
N LYS A 233 -46.26 30.16 14.14
CA LYS A 233 -44.94 30.34 13.52
C LYS A 233 -44.37 29.02 12.99
N LYS A 234 -43.73 29.10 11.82
CA LYS A 234 -42.92 28.00 11.28
C LYS A 234 -41.47 28.20 11.69
N LEU A 235 -40.91 27.25 12.40
CA LEU A 235 -39.54 27.26 12.88
C LEU A 235 -38.75 26.17 12.15
N ASN A 236 -37.44 26.43 11.89
CA ASN A 236 -36.52 25.49 11.28
C ASN A 236 -35.78 24.67 12.32
#